data_44dda0d2946690e64b64644953bd0157
#
_entry.id   44dda0d2946690e64b64644953bd0157
#
_cell.length_a   1.000
_cell.length_b   1.000
_cell.length_c   1.000
_cell.angle_alpha   90.00
_cell.angle_beta   90.00
_cell.angle_gamma   90.00
#
_symmetry.space_group_name_H-M   'P 1'
#
loop_
_entity.id
_entity.type
_entity.pdbx_description
1 polymer ?
#
loop_
_entity_poly.entity_id
_entity_poly.type
_entity_poly.pdbx_seq_one_letter_code
_entity_poly.pdbx_strand_id
1 'polypeptide(L)'
;ETDPHIPQHFNAPTVADDRVAVTCPAGTIAPNTSVTCTSAVYTTTQADVNAGGVTNTATATAAPVGGGAAVTSPSDSVTVPSIRNPAMTVAKSAPNLPAAQFVVGNTVTYSYTVTNTGNVGLAQQVTITDDKIGAPFNCGAPGLVPGQSLTCTATYAFTIADVAAGFVTNRAFGTSGTTTSNTDTVTVPQSGTPDIAVAKTATTASFTTLGQTIDYSFTITNSGQTTITQAGQPVTLNDPKLTTNNCAAQQPVQLVAGASFTCTGSYTGVTQAEMDAGQVVNTATASFVFNGGGGPVTVTSPTSTATVPSAAAPAVTVAKSASPAQFTSVGQTITYTFTITNTGPQTLATATVTDPLIPSL
;
A
#
# COMPACT_ATOMS: atom_id res chain seq x y z
N GLU A 1 67.65 71.05 -4.70
CA GLU A 1 66.31 71.57 -4.42
C GLU A 1 65.43 71.24 -5.61
N THR A 2 64.54 70.23 -5.47
CA THR A 2 63.59 69.90 -6.54
C THR A 2 62.46 70.91 -6.49
N ASP A 3 62.28 71.67 -7.57
CA ASP A 3 61.19 72.61 -7.75
C ASP A 3 59.83 71.82 -7.62
N PRO A 4 58.96 72.19 -6.65
CA PRO A 4 57.72 71.52 -6.42
C PRO A 4 56.67 71.70 -7.56
N HIS A 5 57.00 72.49 -8.59
CA HIS A 5 56.12 72.84 -9.72
C HIS A 5 56.47 72.05 -11.00
N ILE A 6 57.52 71.24 -11.03
CA ILE A 6 57.82 70.45 -12.21
C ILE A 6 56.99 69.13 -12.13
N PRO A 7 56.10 68.93 -13.07
CA PRO A 7 55.35 67.65 -13.13
C PRO A 7 56.31 66.47 -13.18
N GLN A 8 56.22 65.54 -12.19
CA GLN A 8 57.15 64.42 -12.05
C GLN A 8 56.77 63.32 -13.00
N HIS A 9 57.81 62.74 -13.64
CA HIS A 9 57.72 61.48 -14.34
C HIS A 9 57.90 60.36 -13.34
N PHE A 10 57.12 59.21 -13.54
CA PHE A 10 57.30 58.02 -12.77
C PHE A 10 57.95 56.90 -13.59
N ASN A 11 58.73 56.05 -12.96
CA ASN A 11 59.23 54.82 -13.54
C ASN A 11 58.07 53.83 -13.82
N ALA A 12 58.33 52.74 -14.56
CA ALA A 12 57.34 51.70 -14.81
C ALA A 12 56.62 51.30 -13.51
N PRO A 13 55.30 51.28 -13.47
CA PRO A 13 54.54 50.94 -12.27
C PRO A 13 54.62 49.43 -12.01
N THR A 14 54.45 49.05 -10.76
CA THR A 14 54.07 47.69 -10.36
C THR A 14 52.65 47.69 -9.88
N VAL A 15 51.87 46.68 -10.25
CA VAL A 15 50.50 46.51 -9.77
C VAL A 15 50.45 45.30 -8.84
N ALA A 16 49.99 45.54 -7.62
CA ALA A 16 49.65 44.49 -6.67
C ALA A 16 48.16 44.22 -6.79
N ASP A 17 47.83 42.98 -7.23
CA ASP A 17 46.46 42.50 -7.45
C ASP A 17 46.20 41.27 -6.55
N ASP A 18 45.02 41.19 -5.93
CA ASP A 18 44.74 40.16 -4.94
C ASP A 18 44.36 38.76 -5.55
N ARG A 19 44.25 38.73 -6.89
CA ARG A 19 43.84 37.49 -7.61
C ARG A 19 44.85 36.98 -8.59
N VAL A 20 45.52 37.87 -9.32
CA VAL A 20 46.39 37.46 -10.45
C VAL A 20 47.67 38.29 -10.54
N ALA A 21 48.68 37.75 -11.18
CA ALA A 21 49.88 38.49 -11.52
C ALA A 21 49.58 39.53 -12.64
N VAL A 22 50.10 40.75 -12.48
CA VAL A 22 49.92 41.81 -13.44
C VAL A 22 51.29 42.23 -14.00
N THR A 23 51.38 42.43 -15.30
CA THR A 23 52.57 42.88 -16.00
C THR A 23 52.33 44.20 -16.63
N CYS A 24 53.20 45.15 -16.31
CA CYS A 24 53.17 46.50 -16.88
C CYS A 24 54.26 46.70 -17.92
N PRO A 25 54.08 47.48 -18.98
CA PRO A 25 55.12 47.82 -19.93
C PRO A 25 56.28 48.53 -19.26
N ALA A 26 57.49 48.26 -19.72
CA ALA A 26 58.69 48.98 -19.29
C ALA A 26 58.66 50.42 -19.83
N GLY A 27 59.22 51.39 -19.09
CA GLY A 27 59.34 52.78 -19.48
C GLY A 27 58.84 53.74 -18.41
N THR A 28 58.95 55.04 -18.68
CA THR A 28 58.52 56.11 -17.78
C THR A 28 57.10 56.57 -18.12
N ILE A 29 56.37 57.00 -17.11
CA ILE A 29 55.05 57.61 -17.27
C ILE A 29 55.20 59.10 -17.13
N ALA A 30 54.89 59.80 -18.19
CA ALA A 30 54.89 61.31 -18.16
C ALA A 30 53.68 61.89 -17.40
N PRO A 31 53.77 63.08 -16.91
CA PRO A 31 52.61 63.72 -16.28
C PRO A 31 51.40 63.79 -17.19
N ASN A 32 50.24 63.50 -16.61
CA ASN A 32 48.95 63.44 -17.29
C ASN A 32 48.84 62.37 -18.41
N THR A 33 49.72 61.38 -18.41
CA THR A 33 49.64 60.19 -19.31
C THR A 33 49.30 58.93 -18.53
N SER A 34 48.83 57.89 -19.21
CA SER A 34 48.50 56.60 -18.65
C SER A 34 49.24 55.44 -19.32
N VAL A 35 49.43 54.35 -18.65
CA VAL A 35 49.94 53.09 -19.16
C VAL A 35 48.93 52.00 -18.85
N THR A 36 48.73 51.09 -19.80
CA THR A 36 47.86 49.93 -19.59
C THR A 36 48.72 48.68 -19.26
N CYS A 37 48.46 48.09 -18.10
CA CYS A 37 49.04 46.84 -17.66
C CYS A 37 48.12 45.67 -18.01
N THR A 38 48.64 44.47 -18.21
CA THR A 38 47.86 43.27 -18.51
C THR A 38 48.00 42.27 -17.40
N SER A 39 46.88 41.66 -17.02
CA SER A 39 46.87 40.60 -16.01
C SER A 39 46.97 39.21 -16.66
N ALA A 40 47.38 38.22 -15.87
CA ALA A 40 47.11 36.83 -16.18
C ALA A 40 45.61 36.54 -16.14
N VAL A 41 45.19 35.44 -16.75
CA VAL A 41 43.78 35.03 -16.72
C VAL A 41 43.46 34.49 -15.34
N TYR A 42 42.30 34.95 -14.78
CA TYR A 42 41.72 34.37 -13.60
C TYR A 42 40.70 33.30 -13.99
N THR A 43 40.81 32.05 -13.42
CA THR A 43 39.85 31.01 -13.61
C THR A 43 38.93 30.95 -12.42
N THR A 44 37.63 31.15 -12.68
CA THR A 44 36.59 31.14 -11.62
C THR A 44 36.48 29.74 -10.99
N THR A 45 36.20 29.74 -9.69
CA THR A 45 36.06 28.53 -8.88
C THR A 45 34.60 28.32 -8.43
N GLN A 46 34.29 27.12 -7.88
CA GLN A 46 32.98 26.88 -7.24
C GLN A 46 32.72 27.84 -6.05
N ALA A 47 33.80 28.21 -5.35
CA ALA A 47 33.69 29.17 -4.26
C ALA A 47 33.19 30.58 -4.75
N ASP A 48 33.64 31.00 -5.91
CA ASP A 48 33.21 32.28 -6.50
C ASP A 48 31.76 32.24 -6.91
N VAL A 49 31.31 31.13 -7.49
CA VAL A 49 29.88 30.90 -7.82
C VAL A 49 29.03 30.91 -6.53
N ASN A 50 29.48 30.20 -5.50
CA ASN A 50 28.76 30.17 -4.21
C ASN A 50 28.72 31.52 -3.52
N ALA A 51 29.79 32.36 -3.65
CA ALA A 51 29.87 33.71 -3.13
C ALA A 51 28.98 34.70 -3.89
N GLY A 52 28.59 34.37 -5.14
CA GLY A 52 27.78 35.25 -6.00
C GLY A 52 28.60 36.13 -6.92
N GLY A 53 29.93 35.95 -7.02
CA GLY A 53 30.82 36.66 -7.89
C GLY A 53 32.27 36.71 -7.40
N VAL A 54 33.09 37.34 -8.20
CA VAL A 54 34.51 37.57 -7.88
C VAL A 54 34.72 39.09 -7.76
N THR A 55 35.18 39.54 -6.61
CA THR A 55 35.74 40.88 -6.44
C THR A 55 37.24 40.79 -6.54
N ASN A 56 37.79 41.63 -7.42
CA ASN A 56 39.22 41.76 -7.62
C ASN A 56 39.62 43.18 -7.24
N THR A 57 40.68 43.34 -6.44
CA THR A 57 41.19 44.63 -5.91
C THR A 57 42.64 44.75 -6.22
N ALA A 58 43.02 45.94 -6.73
CA ALA A 58 44.40 46.23 -7.08
C ALA A 58 44.86 47.59 -6.58
N THR A 59 46.16 47.72 -6.38
CA THR A 59 46.86 49.00 -6.15
C THR A 59 48.04 49.10 -7.09
N ALA A 60 48.40 50.33 -7.50
CA ALA A 60 49.59 50.56 -8.30
C ALA A 60 50.63 51.35 -7.48
N THR A 61 51.91 50.96 -7.64
CA THR A 61 53.04 51.65 -6.99
C THR A 61 54.08 52.04 -8.04
N ALA A 62 54.53 53.27 -8.01
CA ALA A 62 55.57 53.75 -8.89
C ALA A 62 56.54 54.70 -8.17
N ALA A 63 57.78 54.68 -8.53
CA ALA A 63 58.80 55.57 -7.99
C ALA A 63 59.08 56.76 -8.96
N PRO A 64 59.30 57.98 -8.44
CA PRO A 64 59.66 59.10 -9.27
C PRO A 64 60.98 58.89 -10.01
N VAL A 65 61.04 59.37 -11.28
CA VAL A 65 62.32 59.40 -12.03
C VAL A 65 63.25 60.43 -11.39
N GLY A 66 64.47 60.03 -11.08
CA GLY A 66 65.43 60.92 -10.37
C GLY A 66 65.55 60.62 -8.87
N GLY A 67 64.78 59.67 -8.34
CA GLY A 67 64.82 59.24 -6.94
C GLY A 67 63.71 59.88 -6.08
N GLY A 68 63.44 59.22 -4.97
CA GLY A 68 62.37 59.55 -4.02
C GLY A 68 61.57 58.34 -3.58
N ALA A 69 60.72 58.51 -2.58
CA ALA A 69 59.88 57.43 -2.10
C ALA A 69 58.82 57.02 -3.17
N ALA A 70 58.60 55.75 -3.33
CA ALA A 70 57.53 55.24 -4.21
C ALA A 70 56.15 55.67 -3.68
N VAL A 71 55.27 56.01 -4.61
CA VAL A 71 53.89 56.41 -4.32
C VAL A 71 52.96 55.24 -4.69
N THR A 72 52.07 54.89 -3.76
CA THR A 72 51.05 53.89 -3.98
C THR A 72 49.70 54.54 -4.14
N SER A 73 48.92 54.10 -5.15
CA SER A 73 47.58 54.57 -5.37
C SER A 73 46.61 54.11 -4.27
N PRO A 74 45.48 54.74 -4.08
CA PRO A 74 44.33 54.10 -3.46
C PRO A 74 43.98 52.80 -4.16
N SER A 75 43.37 51.87 -3.44
CA SER A 75 42.87 50.61 -4.05
C SER A 75 41.68 50.90 -4.94
N ASP A 76 41.59 50.20 -6.06
CA ASP A 76 40.41 50.15 -6.91
C ASP A 76 39.97 48.70 -7.07
N SER A 77 38.64 48.47 -7.17
CA SER A 77 38.10 47.15 -7.24
C SER A 77 36.99 47.02 -8.26
N VAL A 78 36.88 45.87 -8.87
CA VAL A 78 35.82 45.48 -9.78
C VAL A 78 35.21 44.15 -9.33
N THR A 79 33.87 44.05 -9.37
CA THR A 79 33.14 42.84 -9.08
C THR A 79 32.51 42.31 -10.36
N VAL A 80 32.80 41.02 -10.67
CA VAL A 80 32.14 40.27 -11.75
C VAL A 80 31.14 39.38 -11.07
N PRO A 81 29.81 39.64 -11.21
CA PRO A 81 28.80 38.81 -10.57
C PRO A 81 28.68 37.43 -11.23
N SER A 82 28.33 36.39 -10.46
CA SER A 82 27.98 35.07 -10.97
C SER A 82 26.45 34.90 -11.00
N ILE A 83 25.95 34.14 -11.99
CA ILE A 83 24.56 33.73 -12.02
C ILE A 83 24.44 32.49 -11.11
N ARG A 84 23.60 32.58 -10.07
CA ARG A 84 23.35 31.55 -9.09
C ARG A 84 22.00 30.91 -9.35
N ASN A 85 21.99 29.59 -9.64
CA ASN A 85 20.80 28.79 -9.87
C ASN A 85 20.82 27.59 -8.91
N PRO A 86 20.44 27.76 -7.63
CA PRO A 86 20.33 26.64 -6.70
C PRO A 86 19.15 25.75 -7.13
N ALA A 87 19.41 24.46 -7.28
CA ALA A 87 18.41 23.48 -7.65
C ALA A 87 18.77 22.11 -7.10
N MET A 88 17.76 21.30 -6.79
CA MET A 88 17.97 19.90 -6.43
C MET A 88 16.79 19.05 -6.86
N THR A 89 17.02 17.73 -6.98
CA THR A 89 15.99 16.74 -7.25
C THR A 89 16.00 15.67 -6.15
N VAL A 90 14.85 15.09 -5.90
CA VAL A 90 14.68 13.89 -5.10
C VAL A 90 14.14 12.78 -5.99
N ALA A 91 14.80 11.63 -5.95
CA ALA A 91 14.32 10.37 -6.52
C ALA A 91 14.03 9.42 -5.35
N LYS A 92 12.78 8.94 -5.26
CA LYS A 92 12.30 8.05 -4.23
C LYS A 92 12.12 6.65 -4.80
N SER A 93 12.46 5.63 -4.01
CA SER A 93 12.28 4.23 -4.38
C SER A 93 11.87 3.37 -3.19
N ALA A 94 11.29 2.21 -3.48
CA ALA A 94 10.99 1.17 -2.51
C ALA A 94 11.31 -0.20 -3.14
N PRO A 95 11.63 -1.22 -2.34
CA PRO A 95 11.81 -2.57 -2.83
C PRO A 95 10.46 -3.19 -3.25
N ASN A 96 10.49 -4.13 -4.17
CA ASN A 96 9.37 -5.03 -4.39
C ASN A 96 9.24 -5.95 -3.18
N LEU A 97 8.06 -5.98 -2.57
CA LEU A 97 7.80 -6.79 -1.38
C LEU A 97 7.16 -8.13 -1.77
N PRO A 98 7.61 -9.25 -1.17
CA PRO A 98 6.86 -10.50 -1.22
C PRO A 98 5.46 -10.31 -0.61
N ALA A 99 4.47 -11.05 -1.14
CA ALA A 99 3.07 -10.96 -0.68
C ALA A 99 2.93 -11.10 0.85
N ALA A 100 3.66 -12.04 1.45
CA ALA A 100 3.65 -12.30 2.89
C ALA A 100 4.18 -11.14 3.76
N GLN A 101 4.84 -10.15 3.17
CA GLN A 101 5.33 -8.98 3.90
C GLN A 101 4.34 -7.80 3.91
N PHE A 102 3.35 -7.78 3.02
CA PHE A 102 2.32 -6.73 3.00
C PHE A 102 1.22 -7.02 4.03
N VAL A 103 1.59 -6.89 5.30
CA VAL A 103 0.77 -7.20 6.49
C VAL A 103 0.84 -6.03 7.45
N VAL A 104 -0.25 -5.74 8.17
CA VAL A 104 -0.31 -4.65 9.16
C VAL A 104 0.80 -4.80 10.21
N GLY A 105 1.53 -3.71 10.43
CA GLY A 105 2.66 -3.67 11.36
C GLY A 105 4.02 -4.05 10.76
N ASN A 106 4.06 -4.76 9.63
CA ASN A 106 5.30 -4.95 8.89
C ASN A 106 5.74 -3.64 8.25
N THR A 107 7.03 -3.52 7.92
CA THR A 107 7.60 -2.27 7.43
C THR A 107 8.11 -2.37 6.00
N VAL A 108 8.00 -1.26 5.27
CA VAL A 108 8.72 -1.01 4.02
C VAL A 108 9.77 0.08 4.25
N THR A 109 10.96 -0.11 3.68
CA THR A 109 12.03 0.90 3.71
C THR A 109 12.02 1.67 2.40
N TYR A 110 11.79 2.98 2.48
CA TYR A 110 11.94 3.90 1.36
C TYR A 110 13.38 4.42 1.29
N SER A 111 13.90 4.57 0.09
CA SER A 111 15.20 5.19 -0.19
C SER A 111 14.97 6.49 -0.94
N TYR A 112 15.71 7.54 -0.54
CA TYR A 112 15.65 8.88 -1.11
C TYR A 112 17.03 9.25 -1.62
N THR A 113 17.17 9.43 -2.92
CA THR A 113 18.39 9.93 -3.55
C THR A 113 18.20 11.39 -3.88
N VAL A 114 18.94 12.25 -3.21
CA VAL A 114 18.93 13.69 -3.44
C VAL A 114 20.12 14.08 -4.27
N THR A 115 19.90 14.78 -5.39
CA THR A 115 20.97 15.27 -6.28
C THR A 115 20.92 16.79 -6.34
N ASN A 116 22.06 17.45 -6.13
CA ASN A 116 22.22 18.87 -6.41
C ASN A 116 22.34 19.06 -7.92
N THR A 117 21.28 19.55 -8.56
CA THR A 117 21.22 19.82 -10.00
C THR A 117 21.48 21.27 -10.36
N GLY A 118 21.72 22.10 -9.34
CA GLY A 118 22.08 23.51 -9.51
C GLY A 118 23.58 23.72 -9.74
N ASN A 119 23.96 24.99 -9.84
CA ASN A 119 25.36 25.40 -9.93
C ASN A 119 25.93 25.98 -8.62
N VAL A 120 25.15 25.91 -7.52
CA VAL A 120 25.52 26.42 -6.19
C VAL A 120 25.54 25.26 -5.21
N GLY A 121 26.53 25.23 -4.32
CA GLY A 121 26.56 24.27 -3.22
C GLY A 121 25.36 24.47 -2.26
N LEU A 122 24.70 23.38 -1.89
CA LEU A 122 23.64 23.39 -0.87
C LEU A 122 24.30 23.37 0.51
N ALA A 123 24.54 24.55 1.07
CA ALA A 123 25.31 24.69 2.32
C ALA A 123 24.55 24.14 3.54
N GLN A 124 23.22 24.20 3.53
CA GLN A 124 22.41 23.69 4.61
C GLN A 124 22.10 22.20 4.40
N GLN A 125 21.90 21.48 5.50
CA GLN A 125 21.51 20.08 5.50
C GLN A 125 20.20 19.89 4.73
N VAL A 126 20.12 18.82 3.93
CA VAL A 126 18.88 18.45 3.24
C VAL A 126 17.93 17.82 4.25
N THR A 127 16.70 18.29 4.25
CA THR A 127 15.60 17.72 5.04
C THR A 127 14.56 17.13 4.08
N ILE A 128 14.17 15.88 4.31
CA ILE A 128 13.10 15.20 3.58
C ILE A 128 11.79 15.37 4.33
N THR A 129 10.75 15.78 3.62
CA THR A 129 9.36 15.76 4.06
C THR A 129 8.63 14.68 3.28
N ASP A 130 7.99 13.75 4.01
CA ASP A 130 7.36 12.55 3.46
C ASP A 130 5.97 12.39 4.09
N ASP A 131 4.95 12.10 3.29
CA ASP A 131 3.55 12.07 3.75
C ASP A 131 3.18 10.84 4.59
N LYS A 132 4.06 9.83 4.63
CA LYS A 132 3.89 8.61 5.44
C LYS A 132 4.82 8.59 6.65
N ILE A 133 5.91 9.34 6.64
CA ILE A 133 6.85 9.44 7.75
C ILE A 133 6.43 10.65 8.61
N GLY A 134 6.14 10.44 9.88
CA GLY A 134 5.43 11.39 10.74
C GLY A 134 6.06 12.78 10.92
N ALA A 135 7.39 12.94 10.78
CA ALA A 135 8.09 14.22 10.87
C ALA A 135 9.18 14.32 9.80
N PRO A 136 9.49 15.55 9.31
CA PRO A 136 10.64 15.75 8.45
C PRO A 136 11.94 15.26 9.08
N PHE A 137 12.83 14.66 8.29
CA PHE A 137 14.08 14.10 8.78
C PHE A 137 15.27 14.53 7.92
N ASN A 138 16.45 14.58 8.53
CA ASN A 138 17.67 14.98 7.89
C ASN A 138 18.22 13.87 6.98
N CYS A 139 18.67 14.25 5.78
CA CYS A 139 19.26 13.36 4.79
C CYS A 139 20.72 13.73 4.58
N GLY A 140 21.64 12.92 5.09
CA GLY A 140 23.07 13.09 4.96
C GLY A 140 23.66 14.28 5.72
N ALA A 141 24.88 14.66 5.35
CA ALA A 141 25.58 15.83 5.89
C ALA A 141 25.28 17.09 5.05
N PRO A 142 25.44 18.32 5.60
CA PRO A 142 25.37 19.56 4.84
C PRO A 142 26.52 19.68 3.84
N GLY A 143 26.37 20.59 2.86
CA GLY A 143 27.45 20.90 1.91
C GLY A 143 27.42 20.11 0.62
N LEU A 144 26.25 19.67 0.14
CA LEU A 144 26.12 18.96 -1.13
C LEU A 144 26.52 19.85 -2.31
N VAL A 145 27.65 19.56 -2.96
CA VAL A 145 28.15 20.36 -4.08
C VAL A 145 27.42 20.02 -5.39
N PRO A 146 27.47 20.91 -6.40
CA PRO A 146 26.87 20.68 -7.71
C PRO A 146 27.23 19.34 -8.33
N GLY A 147 26.25 18.61 -8.85
CA GLY A 147 26.40 17.31 -9.48
C GLY A 147 26.51 16.12 -8.52
N GLN A 148 26.67 16.35 -7.23
CA GLN A 148 26.73 15.27 -6.25
C GLN A 148 25.34 14.83 -5.79
N SER A 149 25.26 13.57 -5.35
CA SER A 149 24.08 12.97 -4.76
C SER A 149 24.39 12.41 -3.38
N LEU A 150 23.36 12.35 -2.54
CA LEU A 150 23.35 11.64 -1.27
C LEU A 150 22.10 10.78 -1.17
N THR A 151 22.18 9.71 -0.39
CA THR A 151 21.04 8.79 -0.19
C THR A 151 20.77 8.64 1.29
N CYS A 152 19.50 8.67 1.64
CA CYS A 152 19.01 8.35 2.99
C CYS A 152 17.77 7.42 2.92
N THR A 153 17.39 6.85 4.04
CA THR A 153 16.29 5.90 4.12
C THR A 153 15.38 6.22 5.30
N ALA A 154 14.11 5.85 5.17
CA ALA A 154 13.17 5.84 6.27
C ALA A 154 12.21 4.67 6.13
N THR A 155 11.65 4.20 7.25
CA THR A 155 10.76 3.06 7.30
C THR A 155 9.33 3.51 7.58
N TYR A 156 8.37 2.84 6.94
CA TYR A 156 6.95 3.00 7.16
C TYR A 156 6.32 1.67 7.55
N ALA A 157 5.52 1.63 8.61
CA ALA A 157 4.75 0.45 9.01
C ALA A 157 3.38 0.46 8.34
N PHE A 158 3.01 -0.64 7.67
CA PHE A 158 1.72 -0.76 7.01
C PHE A 158 0.57 -0.66 8.02
N THR A 159 -0.41 0.16 7.71
CA THR A 159 -1.66 0.28 8.45
C THR A 159 -2.70 -0.70 7.91
N ILE A 160 -3.78 -0.91 8.68
CA ILE A 160 -4.92 -1.69 8.21
C ILE A 160 -5.56 -1.08 6.95
N ALA A 161 -5.54 0.25 6.82
CA ALA A 161 -6.06 0.94 5.65
C ALA A 161 -5.23 0.65 4.40
N ASP A 162 -3.90 0.57 4.50
CA ASP A 162 -3.02 0.24 3.39
C ASP A 162 -3.26 -1.19 2.90
N VAL A 163 -3.36 -2.14 3.83
CA VAL A 163 -3.61 -3.56 3.51
C VAL A 163 -5.01 -3.73 2.91
N ALA A 164 -6.00 -3.03 3.44
CA ALA A 164 -7.37 -3.03 2.89
C ALA A 164 -7.45 -2.40 1.50
N ALA A 165 -6.65 -1.38 1.23
CA ALA A 165 -6.54 -0.75 -0.09
C ALA A 165 -5.77 -1.63 -1.10
N GLY A 166 -4.92 -2.56 -0.63
CA GLY A 166 -4.06 -3.40 -1.47
C GLY A 166 -2.82 -2.69 -2.01
N PHE A 167 -2.53 -1.47 -1.58
CA PHE A 167 -1.34 -0.71 -1.93
C PHE A 167 -1.09 0.44 -0.93
N VAL A 168 0.12 0.97 -0.93
CA VAL A 168 0.46 2.24 -0.28
C VAL A 168 1.13 3.17 -1.29
N THR A 169 0.61 4.38 -1.42
CA THR A 169 1.24 5.46 -2.19
C THR A 169 1.90 6.41 -1.22
N ASN A 170 3.17 6.74 -1.47
CA ASN A 170 3.98 7.56 -0.59
C ASN A 170 4.70 8.65 -1.40
N ARG A 171 4.60 9.92 -0.97
CA ARG A 171 5.11 11.13 -1.63
C ARG A 171 6.14 11.80 -0.75
N ALA A 172 7.22 12.29 -1.37
CA ALA A 172 8.24 13.03 -0.65
C ALA A 172 8.86 14.15 -1.51
N PHE A 173 9.39 15.15 -0.83
CA PHE A 173 10.24 16.19 -1.39
C PHE A 173 11.33 16.57 -0.40
N GLY A 174 12.38 17.22 -0.88
CA GLY A 174 13.49 17.69 -0.07
C GLY A 174 13.59 19.21 -0.03
N THR A 175 14.11 19.75 1.07
CA THR A 175 14.45 21.17 1.22
C THR A 175 15.89 21.34 1.73
N SER A 176 16.60 22.37 1.25
CA SER A 176 17.87 22.83 1.80
C SER A 176 17.86 24.36 1.79
N GLY A 177 17.70 24.96 2.96
CA GLY A 177 17.41 26.39 3.06
C GLY A 177 16.13 26.76 2.29
N THR A 178 16.26 27.64 1.31
CA THR A 178 15.15 28.06 0.44
C THR A 178 14.99 27.22 -0.82
N THR A 179 15.92 26.30 -1.08
CA THR A 179 15.87 25.43 -2.26
C THR A 179 14.98 24.23 -1.98
N THR A 180 13.98 24.00 -2.84
CA THR A 180 13.04 22.86 -2.75
C THR A 180 13.17 21.99 -3.99
N SER A 181 13.13 20.67 -3.82
CA SER A 181 13.15 19.70 -4.93
C SER A 181 11.78 19.55 -5.61
N ASN A 182 11.73 18.74 -6.66
CA ASN A 182 10.49 18.11 -7.11
C ASN A 182 9.89 17.26 -5.98
N THR A 183 8.58 16.98 -6.10
CA THR A 183 7.92 15.90 -5.35
C THR A 183 8.02 14.62 -6.14
N ASP A 184 8.45 13.53 -5.50
CA ASP A 184 8.46 12.20 -6.09
C ASP A 184 7.51 11.26 -5.34
N THR A 185 6.96 10.29 -6.07
CA THR A 185 5.90 9.40 -5.59
C THR A 185 6.22 7.96 -5.92
N VAL A 186 6.12 7.10 -4.91
CA VAL A 186 6.27 5.64 -5.07
C VAL A 186 5.00 4.96 -4.59
N THR A 187 4.50 4.00 -5.36
CA THR A 187 3.41 3.10 -4.96
C THR A 187 3.98 1.70 -4.74
N VAL A 188 3.74 1.16 -3.56
CA VAL A 188 4.08 -0.22 -3.19
C VAL A 188 2.79 -1.02 -3.20
N PRO A 189 2.56 -1.89 -4.19
CA PRO A 189 1.37 -2.72 -4.26
C PRO A 189 1.50 -3.95 -3.37
N GLN A 190 0.37 -4.47 -2.90
CA GLN A 190 0.28 -5.82 -2.37
C GLN A 190 0.42 -6.80 -3.53
N SER A 191 1.53 -7.50 -3.61
CA SER A 191 1.77 -8.53 -4.61
C SER A 191 1.14 -9.87 -4.21
N GLY A 192 0.91 -10.76 -5.20
CA GLY A 192 0.36 -12.10 -4.98
C GLY A 192 -1.05 -12.28 -5.51
N THR A 193 -1.49 -13.55 -5.58
CA THR A 193 -2.81 -13.93 -6.07
C THR A 193 -3.79 -14.00 -4.90
N PRO A 194 -4.90 -13.26 -4.92
CA PRO A 194 -5.95 -13.39 -3.91
C PRO A 194 -6.72 -14.70 -4.17
N ASP A 195 -7.04 -15.43 -3.12
CA ASP A 195 -7.87 -16.63 -3.18
C ASP A 195 -8.48 -16.90 -1.81
N ILE A 196 -9.62 -17.65 -1.79
CA ILE A 196 -10.34 -18.02 -0.58
C ILE A 196 -10.95 -19.40 -0.74
N ALA A 197 -10.97 -20.19 0.31
CA ALA A 197 -11.63 -21.48 0.36
C ALA A 197 -12.63 -21.51 1.53
N VAL A 198 -13.70 -22.28 1.37
CA VAL A 198 -14.63 -22.62 2.45
C VAL A 198 -14.79 -24.12 2.53
N ALA A 199 -14.69 -24.69 3.73
CA ALA A 199 -15.05 -26.06 4.04
C ALA A 199 -16.30 -26.03 4.94
N LYS A 200 -17.40 -26.64 4.46
CA LYS A 200 -18.67 -26.76 5.17
C LYS A 200 -18.83 -28.17 5.72
N THR A 201 -19.18 -28.27 6.99
CA THR A 201 -19.51 -29.53 7.66
C THR A 201 -20.80 -29.39 8.41
N ALA A 202 -21.63 -30.44 8.39
CA ALA A 202 -22.81 -30.48 9.25
C ALA A 202 -22.37 -30.94 10.65
N THR A 203 -22.84 -30.23 11.68
CA THR A 203 -22.68 -30.65 13.08
C THR A 203 -23.89 -31.45 13.57
N THR A 204 -25.03 -31.34 12.89
CA THR A 204 -26.19 -32.23 13.07
C THR A 204 -25.97 -33.49 12.26
N ALA A 205 -25.91 -34.65 12.94
CA ALA A 205 -25.61 -35.93 12.29
C ALA A 205 -26.74 -36.46 11.41
N SER A 206 -28.01 -36.22 11.82
CA SER A 206 -29.23 -36.66 11.11
C SER A 206 -30.44 -35.88 11.57
N PHE A 207 -31.54 -35.95 10.83
CA PHE A 207 -32.82 -35.37 11.22
C PHE A 207 -33.93 -36.42 11.20
N THR A 208 -35.00 -36.20 12.00
CA THR A 208 -36.11 -37.13 12.16
C THR A 208 -37.49 -36.47 12.01
N THR A 209 -37.58 -35.16 12.08
CA THR A 209 -38.84 -34.39 12.10
C THR A 209 -38.84 -33.20 11.16
N LEU A 210 -40.04 -32.85 10.66
CA LEU A 210 -40.23 -31.63 9.92
C LEU A 210 -39.96 -30.42 10.78
N GLY A 211 -39.41 -29.36 10.18
CA GLY A 211 -39.07 -28.14 10.88
C GLY A 211 -37.80 -28.24 11.75
N GLN A 212 -37.16 -29.40 11.83
CA GLN A 212 -35.94 -29.57 12.62
C GLN A 212 -34.84 -28.61 12.14
N THR A 213 -34.07 -28.12 13.08
CA THR A 213 -32.88 -27.30 12.80
C THR A 213 -31.68 -28.17 12.50
N ILE A 214 -30.92 -27.83 11.46
CA ILE A 214 -29.64 -28.42 11.09
C ILE A 214 -28.56 -27.38 11.25
N ASP A 215 -27.55 -27.70 12.07
CA ASP A 215 -26.43 -26.81 12.35
C ASP A 215 -25.21 -27.19 11.49
N TYR A 216 -24.49 -26.16 11.05
CA TYR A 216 -23.30 -26.27 10.23
C TYR A 216 -22.14 -25.50 10.84
N SER A 217 -20.94 -26.01 10.63
CA SER A 217 -19.69 -25.32 10.86
C SER A 217 -19.01 -25.03 9.52
N PHE A 218 -18.42 -23.85 9.42
CA PHE A 218 -17.70 -23.38 8.25
C PHE A 218 -16.27 -23.05 8.66
N THR A 219 -15.29 -23.64 7.96
CA THR A 219 -13.90 -23.22 8.06
C THR A 219 -13.58 -22.40 6.80
N ILE A 220 -13.32 -21.12 6.97
CA ILE A 220 -12.96 -20.19 5.88
C ILE A 220 -11.46 -19.98 5.94
N THR A 221 -10.77 -20.27 4.84
CA THR A 221 -9.31 -20.22 4.72
C THR A 221 -8.91 -19.22 3.64
N ASN A 222 -7.96 -18.34 3.95
CA ASN A 222 -7.25 -17.57 2.94
C ASN A 222 -6.28 -18.52 2.22
N SER A 223 -6.70 -19.07 1.08
CA SER A 223 -5.90 -19.98 0.24
C SER A 223 -4.97 -19.21 -0.71
N GLY A 224 -5.12 -17.88 -0.78
CA GLY A 224 -4.29 -17.01 -1.60
C GLY A 224 -2.98 -16.59 -0.93
N GLN A 225 -2.29 -15.67 -1.61
CA GLN A 225 -1.02 -15.12 -1.16
C GLN A 225 -1.17 -13.73 -0.51
N THR A 226 -2.33 -13.09 -0.69
CA THR A 226 -2.60 -11.74 -0.18
C THR A 226 -3.28 -11.81 1.17
N THR A 227 -3.08 -10.80 2.03
CA THR A 227 -3.79 -10.68 3.31
C THR A 227 -5.19 -10.12 3.07
N ILE A 228 -6.20 -10.75 3.67
CA ILE A 228 -7.59 -10.28 3.68
C ILE A 228 -7.85 -9.52 4.98
N THR A 229 -8.45 -8.33 4.92
CA THR A 229 -8.76 -7.51 6.11
C THR A 229 -10.27 -7.37 6.31
N GLN A 230 -10.72 -7.44 7.57
CA GLN A 230 -12.15 -7.28 7.89
C GLN A 230 -12.67 -5.89 7.49
N ALA A 231 -11.91 -4.83 7.76
CA ALA A 231 -12.37 -3.45 7.60
C ALA A 231 -12.56 -3.01 6.14
N GLY A 232 -11.80 -3.58 5.20
CA GLY A 232 -11.87 -3.16 3.78
C GLY A 232 -12.24 -4.28 2.83
N GLN A 233 -12.19 -5.53 3.30
CA GLN A 233 -12.40 -6.74 2.51
C GLN A 233 -13.19 -7.75 3.33
N PRO A 234 -14.43 -7.42 3.78
CA PRO A 234 -15.22 -8.33 4.58
C PRO A 234 -15.51 -9.61 3.80
N VAL A 235 -15.33 -10.74 4.46
CA VAL A 235 -15.69 -12.05 3.90
C VAL A 235 -17.19 -12.26 4.04
N THR A 236 -17.84 -12.57 2.95
CA THR A 236 -19.27 -12.89 2.90
C THR A 236 -19.43 -14.38 2.68
N LEU A 237 -20.12 -15.05 3.60
CA LEU A 237 -20.60 -16.42 3.40
C LEU A 237 -21.93 -16.37 2.64
N ASN A 238 -21.99 -17.05 1.49
CA ASN A 238 -23.22 -17.21 0.71
C ASN A 238 -23.68 -18.68 0.82
N ASP A 239 -24.79 -18.86 1.54
CA ASP A 239 -25.44 -20.15 1.76
C ASP A 239 -26.95 -19.92 1.74
N PRO A 240 -27.66 -20.34 0.66
CA PRO A 240 -29.06 -20.00 0.47
C PRO A 240 -30.03 -20.68 1.47
N LYS A 241 -29.59 -21.75 2.15
CA LYS A 241 -30.44 -22.46 3.12
C LYS A 241 -30.33 -21.92 4.55
N LEU A 242 -29.25 -21.19 4.87
CA LEU A 242 -29.08 -20.69 6.24
C LEU A 242 -30.13 -19.64 6.61
N THR A 243 -30.71 -19.82 7.77
CA THR A 243 -31.59 -18.83 8.41
C THR A 243 -30.77 -17.84 9.26
N THR A 244 -29.65 -18.31 9.82
CA THR A 244 -28.71 -17.50 10.62
C THR A 244 -27.29 -17.97 10.44
N ASN A 245 -26.31 -17.03 10.55
CA ASN A 245 -24.89 -17.34 10.71
C ASN A 245 -24.18 -16.22 11.49
N ASN A 246 -22.99 -16.52 12.02
CA ASN A 246 -22.16 -15.60 12.76
C ASN A 246 -20.82 -15.27 12.08
N CYS A 247 -20.65 -15.61 10.79
CA CYS A 247 -19.36 -15.58 10.12
C CYS A 247 -18.72 -14.18 10.05
N ALA A 248 -19.53 -13.14 9.82
CA ALA A 248 -19.02 -11.76 9.80
C ALA A 248 -18.42 -11.34 11.14
N ALA A 249 -19.01 -11.81 12.27
CA ALA A 249 -18.51 -11.50 13.61
C ALA A 249 -17.26 -12.30 14.00
N GLN A 250 -17.02 -13.44 13.37
CA GLN A 250 -15.86 -14.33 13.64
C GLN A 250 -14.65 -14.03 12.76
N GLN A 251 -14.79 -13.22 11.71
CA GLN A 251 -13.67 -12.85 10.86
C GLN A 251 -12.63 -12.07 11.67
N PRO A 252 -11.34 -12.50 11.68
CA PRO A 252 -10.27 -11.75 12.33
C PRO A 252 -10.00 -10.43 11.60
N VAL A 253 -9.41 -9.46 12.31
CA VAL A 253 -9.01 -8.16 11.74
C VAL A 253 -8.15 -8.33 10.50
N GLN A 254 -7.27 -9.34 10.52
CA GLN A 254 -6.45 -9.78 9.39
C GLN A 254 -6.51 -11.29 9.27
N LEU A 255 -6.71 -11.78 8.05
CA LEU A 255 -6.59 -13.18 7.68
C LEU A 255 -5.40 -13.30 6.72
N VAL A 256 -4.21 -13.58 7.25
CA VAL A 256 -2.99 -13.73 6.44
C VAL A 256 -3.04 -14.99 5.58
N ALA A 257 -2.18 -15.09 4.58
CA ALA A 257 -2.07 -16.25 3.71
C ALA A 257 -1.93 -17.57 4.51
N GLY A 258 -2.76 -18.55 4.19
CA GLY A 258 -2.82 -19.85 4.87
C GLY A 258 -3.59 -19.85 6.20
N ALA A 259 -3.98 -18.71 6.74
CA ALA A 259 -4.77 -18.65 7.97
C ALA A 259 -6.25 -18.97 7.72
N SER A 260 -6.93 -19.45 8.78
CA SER A 260 -8.34 -19.80 8.75
C SER A 260 -9.07 -19.25 9.97
N PHE A 261 -10.38 -19.06 9.84
CA PHE A 261 -11.27 -18.91 10.97
C PHE A 261 -12.49 -19.80 10.81
N THR A 262 -13.17 -20.09 11.92
CA THR A 262 -14.39 -20.91 11.93
C THR A 262 -15.58 -20.07 12.33
N CYS A 263 -16.74 -20.37 11.73
CA CYS A 263 -18.00 -19.79 12.07
C CYS A 263 -19.10 -20.85 11.99
N THR A 264 -20.27 -20.53 12.49
CA THR A 264 -21.42 -21.44 12.52
C THR A 264 -22.64 -20.79 11.88
N GLY A 265 -23.55 -21.63 11.40
CA GLY A 265 -24.84 -21.21 10.90
C GLY A 265 -25.86 -22.32 11.00
N SER A 266 -27.13 -21.95 11.02
CA SER A 266 -28.25 -22.88 11.19
C SER A 266 -29.24 -22.75 10.04
N TYR A 267 -29.72 -23.88 9.57
CA TYR A 267 -30.89 -24.02 8.71
C TYR A 267 -32.05 -24.52 9.55
N THR A 268 -33.07 -23.69 9.70
CA THR A 268 -34.28 -24.04 10.44
C THR A 268 -35.43 -24.29 9.47
N GLY A 269 -36.03 -25.46 9.55
CA GLY A 269 -37.22 -25.77 8.77
C GLY A 269 -37.01 -26.86 7.72
N VAL A 270 -36.48 -28.05 8.12
CA VAL A 270 -36.50 -29.24 7.27
C VAL A 270 -37.88 -29.40 6.64
N THR A 271 -37.92 -29.42 5.31
CA THR A 271 -39.16 -29.46 4.53
C THR A 271 -39.64 -30.91 4.30
N GLN A 272 -40.92 -31.05 3.90
CA GLN A 272 -41.47 -32.38 3.51
C GLN A 272 -40.67 -32.97 2.33
N ALA A 273 -40.30 -32.15 1.35
CA ALA A 273 -39.49 -32.62 0.20
C ALA A 273 -38.14 -33.17 0.60
N GLU A 274 -37.47 -32.57 1.58
CA GLU A 274 -36.18 -33.06 2.13
C GLU A 274 -36.38 -34.32 2.97
N MET A 275 -37.48 -34.40 3.71
CA MET A 275 -37.89 -35.62 4.45
C MET A 275 -38.11 -36.77 3.50
N ASP A 276 -38.86 -36.56 2.42
CA ASP A 276 -39.15 -37.58 1.40
C ASP A 276 -37.91 -37.95 0.57
N ALA A 277 -36.99 -36.97 0.33
CA ALA A 277 -35.72 -37.21 -0.30
C ALA A 277 -34.72 -37.98 0.60
N GLY A 278 -35.04 -38.14 1.89
CA GLY A 278 -34.20 -38.85 2.87
C GLY A 278 -32.91 -38.07 3.23
N GLN A 279 -32.75 -36.83 2.81
CA GLN A 279 -31.54 -36.03 3.09
C GLN A 279 -31.78 -34.55 2.88
N VAL A 280 -30.98 -33.71 3.57
CA VAL A 280 -30.77 -32.32 3.29
C VAL A 280 -29.40 -32.09 2.67
N VAL A 281 -29.35 -31.61 1.43
CA VAL A 281 -28.12 -31.19 0.76
C VAL A 281 -28.04 -29.68 0.86
N ASN A 282 -26.94 -29.16 1.41
CA ASN A 282 -26.71 -27.75 1.57
C ASN A 282 -25.32 -27.34 1.08
N THR A 283 -25.26 -26.25 0.27
CA THR A 283 -24.05 -25.76 -0.37
C THR A 283 -23.73 -24.34 0.11
N ALA A 284 -22.43 -24.03 0.16
CA ALA A 284 -21.96 -22.70 0.50
C ALA A 284 -20.77 -22.28 -0.35
N THR A 285 -20.61 -20.98 -0.56
CA THR A 285 -19.41 -20.33 -1.06
C THR A 285 -19.01 -19.18 -0.11
N ALA A 286 -17.73 -18.82 -0.08
CA ALA A 286 -17.24 -17.62 0.57
C ALA A 286 -16.68 -16.66 -0.48
N SER A 287 -16.83 -15.36 -0.27
CA SER A 287 -16.29 -14.35 -1.18
C SER A 287 -15.82 -13.11 -0.43
N PHE A 288 -14.89 -12.37 -1.04
CA PHE A 288 -14.49 -11.03 -0.62
C PHE A 288 -14.11 -10.18 -1.83
N VAL A 289 -14.00 -8.85 -1.66
CA VAL A 289 -13.55 -7.94 -2.72
C VAL A 289 -12.09 -7.61 -2.47
N PHE A 290 -11.22 -8.01 -3.39
CA PHE A 290 -9.80 -7.66 -3.37
C PHE A 290 -9.58 -6.34 -4.11
N ASN A 291 -8.93 -5.37 -3.45
CA ASN A 291 -8.56 -4.08 -4.03
C ASN A 291 -7.08 -4.09 -4.38
N GLY A 292 -6.71 -4.68 -5.51
CA GLY A 292 -5.35 -4.59 -6.05
C GLY A 292 -5.16 -3.32 -6.90
N GLY A 293 -3.92 -3.00 -7.27
CA GLY A 293 -3.61 -1.82 -8.10
C GLY A 293 -4.31 -1.74 -9.47
N GLY A 294 -5.06 -2.78 -9.87
CA GLY A 294 -5.88 -2.84 -11.08
C GLY A 294 -7.38 -2.58 -10.87
N GLY A 295 -7.81 -2.24 -9.66
CA GLY A 295 -9.21 -2.05 -9.28
C GLY A 295 -9.81 -3.23 -8.51
N PRO A 296 -11.05 -3.09 -7.99
CA PRO A 296 -11.69 -4.10 -7.17
C PRO A 296 -12.06 -5.36 -7.99
N VAL A 297 -11.71 -6.53 -7.45
CA VAL A 297 -12.03 -7.85 -8.03
C VAL A 297 -12.72 -8.70 -6.97
N THR A 298 -13.89 -9.27 -7.29
CA THR A 298 -14.56 -10.24 -6.41
C THR A 298 -13.88 -11.60 -6.55
N VAL A 299 -13.38 -12.11 -5.44
CA VAL A 299 -12.79 -13.44 -5.31
C VAL A 299 -13.81 -14.35 -4.62
N THR A 300 -14.12 -15.49 -5.23
CA THR A 300 -15.14 -16.43 -4.73
C THR A 300 -14.54 -17.84 -4.64
N SER A 301 -14.77 -18.50 -3.54
CA SER A 301 -14.32 -19.88 -3.32
C SER A 301 -15.04 -20.89 -4.23
N PRO A 302 -14.48 -22.07 -4.44
CA PRO A 302 -15.23 -23.22 -4.88
C PRO A 302 -16.41 -23.52 -3.93
N THR A 303 -17.45 -24.16 -4.47
CA THR A 303 -18.61 -24.58 -3.68
C THR A 303 -18.24 -25.70 -2.73
N SER A 304 -18.63 -25.59 -1.47
CA SER A 304 -18.54 -26.65 -0.47
C SER A 304 -19.93 -27.19 -0.14
N THR A 305 -20.10 -28.49 -0.04
CA THR A 305 -21.38 -29.18 0.15
C THR A 305 -21.33 -30.03 1.39
N ALA A 306 -22.41 -29.97 2.20
CA ALA A 306 -22.66 -30.88 3.30
C ALA A 306 -24.01 -31.55 3.12
N THR A 307 -24.07 -32.86 3.39
CA THR A 307 -25.30 -33.69 3.32
C THR A 307 -25.60 -34.22 4.69
N VAL A 308 -26.86 -34.05 5.13
CA VAL A 308 -27.38 -34.59 6.40
C VAL A 308 -28.46 -35.59 6.06
N PRO A 309 -28.31 -36.88 6.44
CA PRO A 309 -29.29 -37.92 6.16
C PRO A 309 -30.51 -37.81 7.10
N SER A 310 -31.66 -38.24 6.61
CA SER A 310 -32.82 -38.53 7.46
C SER A 310 -32.61 -39.82 8.23
N ALA A 311 -32.88 -39.79 9.50
CA ALA A 311 -33.01 -41.00 10.34
C ALA A 311 -34.49 -41.28 10.69
N ALA A 312 -35.40 -40.63 10.00
CA ALA A 312 -36.85 -40.85 10.16
C ALA A 312 -37.24 -42.21 9.66
N ALA A 313 -37.98 -42.94 10.46
CA ALA A 313 -38.54 -44.22 10.07
C ALA A 313 -39.95 -44.05 9.50
N PRO A 314 -40.26 -44.64 8.33
CA PRO A 314 -41.64 -44.69 7.84
C PRO A 314 -42.47 -45.53 8.77
N ALA A 315 -43.70 -45.11 9.02
CA ALA A 315 -44.60 -45.82 9.88
C ALA A 315 -46.03 -45.74 9.37
N VAL A 316 -46.76 -46.86 9.43
CA VAL A 316 -48.16 -46.93 9.03
C VAL A 316 -48.94 -47.75 10.06
N THR A 317 -50.17 -47.36 10.32
CA THR A 317 -51.08 -48.13 11.12
C THR A 317 -52.33 -48.47 10.30
N VAL A 318 -53.00 -49.58 10.62
CA VAL A 318 -54.27 -49.95 10.05
C VAL A 318 -55.29 -50.19 11.18
N ALA A 319 -56.43 -49.59 11.06
CA ALA A 319 -57.60 -49.89 11.90
C ALA A 319 -58.69 -50.58 11.05
N LYS A 320 -59.20 -51.69 11.50
CA LYS A 320 -60.25 -52.49 10.82
C LYS A 320 -61.51 -52.40 11.61
N SER A 321 -62.61 -52.18 10.92
CA SER A 321 -63.99 -52.22 11.50
C SER A 321 -64.91 -53.07 10.63
N ALA A 322 -66.01 -53.50 11.19
CA ALA A 322 -66.97 -54.36 10.49
C ALA A 322 -68.37 -53.80 10.65
N SER A 323 -69.18 -53.92 9.60
CA SER A 323 -70.60 -53.55 9.62
C SER A 323 -71.43 -54.63 8.88
N PRO A 324 -72.44 -55.25 9.50
CA PRO A 324 -72.85 -55.05 10.89
C PRO A 324 -71.84 -55.60 11.91
N ALA A 325 -71.87 -55.12 13.14
CA ALA A 325 -71.03 -55.57 14.23
C ALA A 325 -71.36 -56.99 14.74
N GLN A 326 -72.58 -57.48 14.42
CA GLN A 326 -73.06 -58.82 14.74
C GLN A 326 -73.90 -59.35 13.58
N PHE A 327 -73.90 -60.69 13.35
CA PHE A 327 -74.72 -61.34 12.38
C PHE A 327 -75.64 -62.34 13.06
N THR A 328 -76.82 -62.65 12.47
CA THR A 328 -77.80 -63.52 13.06
C THR A 328 -78.21 -64.69 12.15
N SER A 329 -77.77 -64.67 10.89
CA SER A 329 -78.19 -65.72 9.91
C SER A 329 -77.02 -66.05 8.93
N VAL A 330 -77.06 -67.31 8.43
CA VAL A 330 -76.18 -67.75 7.36
C VAL A 330 -76.45 -66.99 6.06
N GLY A 331 -75.46 -66.56 5.35
CA GLY A 331 -75.55 -65.82 4.12
C GLY A 331 -75.60 -64.31 4.30
N GLN A 332 -75.57 -63.80 5.53
CA GLN A 332 -75.50 -62.36 5.79
C GLN A 332 -74.13 -61.82 5.42
N THR A 333 -74.12 -60.71 4.69
CA THR A 333 -72.86 -60.04 4.26
C THR A 333 -72.32 -59.15 5.35
N ILE A 334 -70.97 -59.14 5.51
CA ILE A 334 -70.26 -58.23 6.41
C ILE A 334 -69.33 -57.39 5.53
N THR A 335 -69.48 -56.06 5.69
CA THR A 335 -68.51 -55.13 5.04
C THR A 335 -67.44 -54.74 6.04
N TYR A 336 -66.18 -54.93 5.65
CA TYR A 336 -65.02 -54.49 6.41
C TYR A 336 -64.52 -53.17 5.84
N THR A 337 -64.20 -52.21 6.71
CA THR A 337 -63.56 -50.94 6.37
C THR A 337 -62.17 -50.93 6.99
N PHE A 338 -61.19 -50.56 6.19
CA PHE A 338 -59.79 -50.42 6.61
C PHE A 338 -59.42 -48.94 6.55
N THR A 339 -59.04 -48.34 7.67
CA THR A 339 -58.50 -47.02 7.76
C THR A 339 -56.99 -47.11 7.91
N ILE A 340 -56.24 -46.69 6.88
CA ILE A 340 -54.78 -46.69 6.87
C ILE A 340 -54.35 -45.27 7.22
N THR A 341 -53.49 -45.17 8.24
CA THR A 341 -52.96 -43.87 8.68
C THR A 341 -51.46 -43.91 8.56
N ASN A 342 -50.88 -42.95 7.82
CA ASN A 342 -49.44 -42.67 7.85
C ASN A 342 -49.09 -42.01 9.18
N THR A 343 -48.37 -42.68 10.03
CA THR A 343 -47.91 -42.20 11.34
C THR A 343 -46.43 -41.82 11.32
N GLY A 344 -45.76 -42.02 10.20
CA GLY A 344 -44.40 -41.58 9.97
C GLY A 344 -44.31 -40.19 9.38
N PRO A 345 -43.10 -39.57 9.38
CA PRO A 345 -42.91 -38.20 8.88
C PRO A 345 -42.70 -38.14 7.35
N GLN A 346 -42.49 -39.29 6.68
CA GLN A 346 -42.31 -39.38 5.22
C GLN A 346 -43.64 -39.58 4.51
N THR A 347 -43.79 -39.06 3.31
CA THR A 347 -44.93 -39.34 2.44
C THR A 347 -44.94 -40.78 1.97
N LEU A 348 -46.04 -41.46 2.11
CA LEU A 348 -46.21 -42.80 1.56
C LEU A 348 -46.89 -42.71 0.20
N ALA A 349 -46.26 -43.20 -0.85
CA ALA A 349 -46.79 -43.15 -2.21
C ALA A 349 -47.93 -44.18 -2.40
N THR A 350 -47.81 -45.37 -1.78
CA THR A 350 -48.78 -46.43 -1.88
C THR A 350 -48.87 -47.17 -0.55
N ALA A 351 -50.06 -47.65 -0.23
CA ALA A 351 -50.26 -48.57 0.88
C ALA A 351 -51.11 -49.74 0.38
N THR A 352 -50.69 -50.96 0.71
CA THR A 352 -51.46 -52.17 0.40
C THR A 352 -51.96 -52.81 1.68
N VAL A 353 -53.20 -53.33 1.65
CA VAL A 353 -53.78 -54.06 2.75
C VAL A 353 -53.91 -55.50 2.29
N THR A 354 -53.45 -56.42 3.12
CA THR A 354 -53.71 -57.85 2.93
C THR A 354 -54.61 -58.39 4.04
N ASP A 355 -55.66 -59.05 3.66
CA ASP A 355 -56.61 -59.69 4.59
C ASP A 355 -56.76 -61.16 4.21
N PRO A 356 -56.45 -62.11 5.13
CA PRO A 356 -56.53 -63.55 4.82
C PRO A 356 -57.97 -63.96 4.50
N LEU A 357 -58.98 -63.27 5.00
CA LEU A 357 -60.38 -63.62 4.75
C LEU A 357 -60.89 -62.97 3.42
N ILE A 358 -60.27 -61.89 2.94
CA ILE A 358 -60.65 -61.16 1.74
C ILE A 358 -59.43 -61.03 0.83
N PRO A 359 -59.04 -62.06 0.11
CA PRO A 359 -57.80 -62.08 -0.63
C PRO A 359 -57.77 -61.22 -1.89
N SER A 360 -58.86 -60.56 -2.25
CA SER A 360 -59.02 -59.69 -3.41
C SER A 360 -59.22 -58.20 -3.03
N LEU A 361 -58.61 -57.76 -1.97
CA LEU A 361 -58.59 -56.37 -1.54
C LEU A 361 -57.66 -55.54 -2.46
#